data_6a7c0f89c61ed52ecad06d15c49e2a5d
#
_entry.id   6a7c0f89c61ed52ecad06d15c49e2a5d
#
_cell.length_a   1.000
_cell.length_b   1.000
_cell.length_c   1.000
_cell.angle_alpha   90.00
_cell.angle_beta   90.00
_cell.angle_gamma   90.00
#
_symmetry.space_group_name_H-M   'P 1'
#
loop_
_entity.id
_entity.type
_entity.pdbx_description
1 polymer ?
#
loop_
_entity_poly.entity_id
_entity_poly.type
_entity_poly.pdbx_seq_one_letter_code
_entity_poly.pdbx_strand_id
1 'polypeptide(L)' 'METIKVVFVILMIQNGSTIEMVPTEGLSDCLKQKRLITRNIGEDQEGIYMSCKEVEAVVYEDMGRLKIKKIIE' A
#
# COMPACT_ATOMS: atom_id res chain seq x y z
N MET A 1 -16.57 -7.58 8.82
CA MET A 1 -16.19 -7.23 10.19
C MET A 1 -14.94 -6.37 10.18
N GLU A 2 -14.99 -5.24 10.85
CA GLU A 2 -13.86 -4.31 10.89
C GLU A 2 -12.92 -4.67 12.03
N THR A 3 -11.64 -4.59 11.78
CA THR A 3 -10.61 -4.92 12.76
C THR A 3 -9.47 -3.93 12.63
N ILE A 4 -8.84 -3.57 13.74
CA ILE A 4 -7.66 -2.73 13.71
C ILE A 4 -6.44 -3.64 13.61
N LYS A 5 -5.62 -3.41 12.61
CA LYS A 5 -4.41 -4.19 12.37
C LYS A 5 -3.25 -3.30 11.99
N VAL A 6 -2.05 -3.76 12.32
CA VAL A 6 -0.83 -3.19 11.75
C VAL A 6 -0.62 -3.85 10.40
N VAL A 7 -0.57 -3.06 9.35
CA VAL A 7 -0.41 -3.56 7.98
C VAL A 7 0.71 -2.81 7.28
N PHE A 8 1.33 -3.47 6.32
CA PHE A 8 2.25 -2.78 5.41
C PHE A 8 1.48 -2.36 4.19
N VAL A 9 1.65 -1.11 3.80
CA VAL A 9 1.00 -0.57 2.61
C VAL A 9 2.04 -0.05 1.65
N ILE A 10 1.72 -0.12 0.37
CA ILE A 10 2.53 0.53 -0.66
C ILE A 10 1.91 1.89 -0.90
N LEU A 11 2.69 2.93 -0.66
CA LEU A 11 2.27 4.30 -0.94
C LEU A 11 2.79 4.69 -2.31
N MET A 12 1.91 5.12 -3.17
CA MET A 12 2.29 5.76 -4.43
C MET A 12 2.24 7.25 -4.23
N ILE A 13 3.40 7.89 -4.37
CA ILE A 13 3.54 9.32 -4.12
C ILE A 13 3.91 10.00 -5.43
N GLN A 14 3.15 11.01 -5.81
CA GLN A 14 3.42 11.80 -7.00
C GLN A 14 3.46 13.26 -6.62
N ASN A 15 4.57 13.94 -6.95
CA ASN A 15 4.78 15.36 -6.66
C ASN A 15 4.54 15.72 -5.19
N GLY A 16 4.97 14.83 -4.29
CA GLY A 16 4.84 15.03 -2.86
C GLY A 16 3.48 14.67 -2.27
N SER A 17 2.54 14.21 -3.09
CA SER A 17 1.21 13.83 -2.63
C SER A 17 0.98 12.34 -2.81
N THR A 18 0.38 11.71 -1.81
CA THR A 18 0.00 10.29 -1.89
C THR A 18 -1.22 10.17 -2.78
N ILE A 19 -1.07 9.46 -3.90
CA ILE A 19 -2.17 9.27 -4.86
C ILE A 19 -2.87 7.94 -4.69
N GLU A 20 -2.21 6.95 -4.11
CA GLU A 20 -2.79 5.64 -3.92
C GLU A 20 -2.10 4.90 -2.79
N MET A 21 -2.85 4.04 -2.10
CA MET A 21 -2.32 3.13 -1.10
C MET A 21 -2.81 1.73 -1.39
N VAL A 22 -1.89 0.78 -1.41
CA VAL A 22 -2.22 -0.63 -1.67
C VAL A 22 -1.89 -1.44 -0.42
N PRO A 23 -2.89 -2.05 0.23
CA PRO A 23 -2.61 -2.89 1.40
C PRO A 23 -1.93 -4.18 0.99
N THR A 24 -1.02 -4.65 1.85
CA THR A 24 -0.30 -5.90 1.63
C THR A 24 -0.35 -6.74 2.90
N GLU A 25 0.01 -8.02 2.78
CA GLU A 25 -0.06 -8.94 3.91
C GLU A 25 1.13 -8.85 4.86
N GLY A 26 2.21 -8.21 4.44
CA GLY A 26 3.40 -8.06 5.26
C GLY A 26 4.53 -7.42 4.48
N LEU A 27 5.68 -7.26 5.12
CA LEU A 27 6.82 -6.59 4.49
C LEU A 27 7.29 -7.31 3.23
N SER A 28 7.39 -8.63 3.27
CA SER A 28 7.81 -9.41 2.09
C SER A 28 6.86 -9.19 0.93
N ASP A 29 5.56 -9.24 1.21
CA ASP A 29 4.55 -9.03 0.19
C ASP A 29 4.60 -7.60 -0.35
N CYS A 30 4.78 -6.64 0.54
CA CYS A 30 4.89 -5.24 0.15
C CYS A 30 6.06 -5.02 -0.81
N LEU A 31 7.21 -5.57 -0.49
CA LEU A 31 8.40 -5.45 -1.35
C LEU A 31 8.20 -6.14 -2.69
N LYS A 32 7.54 -7.29 -2.68
CA LYS A 32 7.23 -8.03 -3.90
C LYS A 32 6.28 -7.24 -4.79
N GLN A 33 5.21 -6.71 -4.21
CA GLN A 33 4.22 -5.92 -4.94
C GLN A 33 4.86 -4.63 -5.49
N LYS A 34 5.66 -3.97 -4.67
CA LYS A 34 6.38 -2.77 -5.09
C LYS A 34 7.24 -3.03 -6.32
N ARG A 35 7.97 -4.15 -6.32
CA ARG A 35 8.82 -4.54 -7.44
C ARG A 35 8.00 -4.78 -8.71
N LEU A 36 6.87 -5.48 -8.58
CA LEU A 36 6.01 -5.77 -9.72
C LEU A 36 5.41 -4.49 -10.30
N ILE A 37 4.94 -3.59 -9.44
CA ILE A 37 4.37 -2.32 -9.88
C ILE A 37 5.43 -1.45 -10.56
N THR A 38 6.61 -1.37 -9.97
CA THR A 38 7.71 -0.61 -10.56
C THR A 38 8.07 -1.14 -11.94
N ARG A 39 8.05 -2.45 -12.11
CA ARG A 39 8.34 -3.07 -13.40
C ARG A 39 7.28 -2.71 -14.44
N ASN A 40 6.02 -2.67 -14.05
CA ASN A 40 4.91 -2.38 -14.96
C ASN A 40 4.87 -0.92 -15.42
N ILE A 41 5.15 0.02 -14.53
CA ILE A 41 5.10 1.44 -14.88
C ILE A 41 6.44 1.99 -15.34
N GLY A 42 7.53 1.22 -15.15
CA GLY A 42 8.87 1.65 -15.52
C GLY A 42 9.52 2.51 -14.45
N GLU A 43 10.85 2.45 -14.41
CA GLU A 43 11.63 3.19 -13.42
C GLU A 43 11.82 4.66 -13.74
N ASP A 44 11.51 5.04 -14.97
CA ASP A 44 11.79 6.39 -15.50
C ASP A 44 10.61 7.34 -15.40
N GLN A 45 9.58 6.97 -14.66
CA GLN A 45 8.45 7.87 -14.45
C GLN A 45 8.83 8.94 -13.45
N GLU A 46 9.05 10.14 -13.92
CA GLU A 46 9.42 11.25 -13.07
C GLU A 46 8.29 11.62 -12.10
N GLY A 47 8.67 11.90 -10.86
CA GLY A 47 7.73 12.38 -9.87
C GLY A 47 6.90 11.31 -9.18
N ILE A 48 7.05 10.04 -9.56
CA ILE A 48 6.33 8.94 -8.92
C ILE A 48 7.29 8.12 -8.08
N TYR A 49 6.95 7.99 -6.81
CA TYR A 49 7.69 7.16 -5.86
C TYR A 49 6.79 6.12 -5.25
N MET A 50 7.35 4.95 -4.96
CA MET A 50 6.64 3.94 -4.20
C MET A 50 7.42 3.65 -2.93
N SER A 51 6.69 3.53 -1.82
CA SER A 51 7.29 3.27 -0.52
C SER A 51 6.45 2.26 0.23
N CYS A 52 7.12 1.35 0.94
CA CYS A 52 6.43 0.45 1.86
C CYS A 52 6.45 1.08 3.24
N LYS A 53 5.28 1.18 3.86
CA LYS A 53 5.15 1.76 5.19
C LYS A 53 4.28 0.88 6.07
N GLU A 54 4.67 0.77 7.34
CA GLU A 54 3.87 0.09 8.34
C GLU A 54 2.91 1.10 8.97
N VAL A 55 1.63 0.78 8.98
CA VAL A 55 0.62 1.66 9.55
C VAL A 55 -0.41 0.84 10.31
N GLU A 56 -1.04 1.47 11.32
CA GLU A 56 -2.23 0.90 11.93
C GLU A 56 -3.43 1.36 11.15
N ALA A 57 -4.31 0.44 10.82
CA ALA A 57 -5.46 0.73 9.99
C ALA A 57 -6.66 -0.08 10.43
N VAL A 58 -7.84 0.50 10.24
CA VAL A 58 -9.08 -0.24 10.32
C VAL A 58 -9.26 -0.96 9.00
N VAL A 59 -9.26 -2.28 9.05
CA VAL A 59 -9.40 -3.10 7.86
C VAL A 59 -10.70 -3.88 7.91
N TYR A 60 -11.21 -4.25 6.76
CA TYR A 60 -12.40 -5.09 6.64
C TYR A 60 -12.21 -6.08 5.50
N GLU A 61 -12.93 -7.17 5.58
CA GLU A 61 -12.89 -8.19 4.56
C GLU A 61 -14.03 -7.96 3.57
N ASP A 62 -13.69 -7.93 2.29
CA ASP A 62 -14.65 -7.76 1.22
C ASP A 62 -14.32 -8.77 0.12
N MET A 63 -15.21 -9.72 -0.09
CA MET A 63 -15.09 -10.78 -1.10
C MET A 63 -13.76 -11.54 -0.99
N GLY A 64 -13.37 -11.84 0.24
CA GLY A 64 -12.13 -12.57 0.51
C GLY A 64 -10.87 -11.72 0.44
N ARG A 65 -11.00 -10.42 0.28
CA ARG A 65 -9.87 -9.51 0.23
C ARG A 65 -9.89 -8.55 1.41
N LEU A 66 -8.71 -8.28 1.94
CA LEU A 66 -8.57 -7.32 3.00
C LEU A 66 -8.46 -5.92 2.40
N LYS A 67 -9.31 -5.02 2.88
CA LYS A 67 -9.31 -3.64 2.43
C LYS A 67 -9.15 -2.70 3.61
N ILE A 68 -8.56 -1.56 3.36
CA ILE A 68 -8.36 -0.54 4.38
C ILE A 68 -9.52 0.43 4.33
N LYS A 69 -10.21 0.58 5.46
CA LYS A 69 -11.26 1.57 5.59
C LYS A 69 -10.69 2.92 6.00
N LYS A 70 -9.71 2.90 6.90
CA LYS A 70 -9.17 4.10 7.50
C LYS A 70 -7.78 3.82 8.07
N ILE A 71 -6.88 4.78 7.94
CA ILE A 71 -5.57 4.73 8.59
C ILE A 71 -5.66 5.53 9.87
N ILE A 72 -5.25 4.89 10.96
CA ILE A 72 -5.37 5.48 12.30
C ILE A 72 -4.16 6.33 12.66
N GLU A 73 -3.01 5.97 12.18
CA GLU A 73 -1.71 6.53 12.50
C GLU A 73 -1.69 7.93 13.04
#